data_060874e47e3b9fc9242db454c4fa5047
#
_entry.id   060874e47e3b9fc9242db454c4fa5047
#
_cell.length_a   1.000
_cell.length_b   1.000
_cell.length_c   1.000
_cell.angle_alpha   90.00
_cell.angle_beta   90.00
_cell.angle_gamma   90.00
#
_symmetry.space_group_name_H-M   'P 1'
#
loop_
_entity.id
_entity.type
_entity.pdbx_description
1 polymer ?
#
loop_
_entity_poly.entity_id
_entity_poly.type
_entity_poly.pdbx_seq_one_letter_code
_entity_poly.pdbx_strand_id
1 'polypeptide(L)'
;MFNVSSPCVMLASSCSVKNEQIWRCLTRPTCSAPAFPAGRITALQALDVWKRHFVENGVTEPEQSSQYIIAHLLGAKTIESVEQQRLAEFLSKEETQQVWRLCSKRLSRMPVQFVIEEWDFRDLTLKMRPPVFIPRPETEELVELVLTDLQNHPGSTETPPTCLEVGCGSGAISLSLLKSLPQLEAFALERSQDAVDLSRENASRLGLQDRLKVYHMDVIKDAEQMPGLFSSISVLVSNPPYLFSEDMATLEPEISRFEDRAALDGGEDGLNVIRQILTLAPDFLSNRGRIYLEVDPRHPALIRRWVEDNVEELRFVETRQDVSGKPRFCILQKEESHKAPEVDQD
;
A
#
# COMPACT_ATOMS: atom_id res chain seq x y z
N MET A 1 -1.05 -20.86 60.55
CA MET A 1 -2.36 -20.82 59.87
C MET A 1 -2.22 -20.00 58.62
N PHE A 2 -2.61 -20.61 57.55
CA PHE A 2 -2.86 -20.17 56.19
C PHE A 2 -1.72 -20.16 55.18
N ASN A 3 -1.89 -21.11 54.36
CA ASN A 3 -1.30 -21.57 53.13
C ASN A 3 -0.94 -20.51 52.08
N VAL A 4 0.22 -20.68 51.49
CA VAL A 4 0.68 -20.05 50.29
C VAL A 4 0.59 -21.08 49.16
N SER A 5 -0.23 -20.82 48.16
CA SER A 5 -0.29 -21.59 46.90
C SER A 5 0.63 -20.99 45.87
N SER A 6 1.49 -21.84 45.33
CA SER A 6 2.42 -21.55 44.23
C SER A 6 1.75 -21.19 42.90
N PRO A 7 2.39 -20.39 42.06
CA PRO A 7 1.92 -20.16 40.70
C PRO A 7 2.42 -21.26 39.74
N CYS A 8 1.50 -21.78 38.98
CA CYS A 8 1.74 -22.73 37.92
C CYS A 8 2.42 -22.05 36.73
N VAL A 9 3.62 -22.49 36.40
CA VAL A 9 4.33 -22.12 35.16
C VAL A 9 3.69 -22.88 34.02
N MET A 10 2.98 -22.20 33.13
CA MET A 10 2.57 -22.78 31.86
C MET A 10 3.59 -22.43 30.78
N LEU A 11 4.19 -23.46 30.26
CA LEU A 11 5.02 -23.47 29.06
C LEU A 11 4.15 -23.05 27.86
N ALA A 12 4.55 -21.96 27.21
CA ALA A 12 3.99 -21.56 25.93
C ALA A 12 4.55 -22.50 24.84
N SER A 13 3.78 -23.50 24.44
CA SER A 13 3.98 -24.23 23.20
C SER A 13 3.40 -23.40 22.06
N SER A 14 4.25 -23.11 21.08
CA SER A 14 3.90 -22.52 19.80
C SER A 14 2.75 -23.28 19.14
N CYS A 15 1.59 -22.67 19.06
CA CYS A 15 0.51 -23.16 18.23
C CYS A 15 0.17 -22.08 17.21
N SER A 16 0.54 -22.36 15.97
CA SER A 16 0.06 -21.67 14.78
C SER A 16 -1.46 -21.85 14.69
N VAL A 17 -2.20 -20.98 15.34
CA VAL A 17 -3.66 -20.98 15.29
C VAL A 17 -4.10 -20.12 14.13
N LYS A 18 -4.43 -20.82 13.10
CA LYS A 18 -5.24 -20.47 11.93
C LYS A 18 -6.10 -19.22 12.11
N ASN A 19 -5.90 -18.27 11.21
CA ASN A 19 -6.64 -17.03 11.01
C ASN A 19 -8.19 -17.19 10.85
N GLU A 20 -8.71 -18.42 10.81
CA GLU A 20 -10.15 -18.67 10.66
C GLU A 20 -11.00 -18.36 11.90
N GLN A 21 -10.40 -18.28 13.10
CA GLN A 21 -11.18 -18.04 14.34
C GLN A 21 -11.39 -16.57 14.69
N ILE A 22 -10.60 -15.64 14.18
CA ILE A 22 -10.74 -14.20 14.44
C ILE A 22 -12.01 -13.64 13.77
N TRP A 23 -12.46 -14.24 12.69
CA TRP A 23 -13.62 -13.80 11.91
C TRP A 23 -14.99 -14.07 12.55
N ARG A 24 -15.07 -14.91 13.56
CA ARG A 24 -16.34 -15.28 14.22
C ARG A 24 -16.88 -14.27 15.22
N CYS A 25 -16.09 -13.31 15.68
CA CYS A 25 -16.50 -12.37 16.75
C CYS A 25 -16.99 -11.00 16.28
N LEU A 26 -16.88 -10.63 15.00
CA LEU A 26 -17.18 -9.29 14.52
C LEU A 26 -18.46 -9.15 13.68
N THR A 27 -19.19 -10.22 13.42
CA THR A 27 -20.41 -10.13 12.61
C THR A 27 -21.65 -10.12 13.49
N ARG A 28 -22.23 -8.93 13.71
CA ARG A 28 -23.68 -8.87 13.98
C ARG A 28 -24.39 -9.28 12.67
N PRO A 29 -25.19 -10.34 12.65
CA PRO A 29 -25.81 -10.82 11.42
C PRO A 29 -27.04 -9.94 11.10
N THR A 30 -26.85 -8.94 10.26
CA THR A 30 -27.97 -8.24 9.61
C THR A 30 -27.99 -8.41 8.09
N CYS A 31 -26.92 -8.95 7.52
CA CYS A 31 -26.83 -9.26 6.08
C CYS A 31 -26.64 -10.77 5.91
N SER A 32 -27.69 -11.50 5.58
CA SER A 32 -27.57 -12.89 5.16
C SER A 32 -27.29 -12.96 3.67
N ALA A 33 -26.34 -13.80 3.26
CA ALA A 33 -26.15 -14.12 1.84
C ALA A 33 -27.47 -14.61 1.20
N PRO A 34 -27.68 -14.36 -0.09
CA PRO A 34 -28.85 -14.91 -0.77
C PRO A 34 -28.84 -16.43 -0.69
N ALA A 35 -30.03 -17.03 -0.67
CA ALA A 35 -30.16 -18.48 -0.62
C ALA A 35 -29.31 -19.14 -1.72
N PHE A 36 -28.64 -20.24 -1.37
CA PHE A 36 -27.90 -21.02 -2.35
C PHE A 36 -28.88 -21.53 -3.43
N PRO A 37 -28.56 -21.41 -4.74
CA PRO A 37 -29.50 -21.78 -5.80
C PRO A 37 -29.86 -23.27 -5.72
N ALA A 38 -31.14 -23.58 -5.82
CA ALA A 38 -31.63 -24.95 -5.82
C ALA A 38 -31.29 -25.73 -7.13
N GLY A 39 -30.95 -24.98 -8.20
CA GLY A 39 -30.60 -25.51 -9.52
C GLY A 39 -29.28 -24.99 -10.03
N ARG A 40 -28.93 -25.37 -11.25
CA ARG A 40 -27.72 -24.85 -11.92
C ARG A 40 -27.92 -23.38 -12.28
N ILE A 41 -26.87 -22.60 -12.14
CA ILE A 41 -26.84 -21.15 -12.41
C ILE A 41 -25.68 -20.83 -13.34
N THR A 42 -25.85 -19.90 -14.27
CA THR A 42 -24.76 -19.41 -15.12
C THR A 42 -23.95 -18.32 -14.40
N ALA A 43 -22.74 -18.03 -14.91
CA ALA A 43 -21.92 -16.94 -14.38
C ALA A 43 -22.65 -15.59 -14.46
N LEU A 44 -23.36 -15.30 -15.58
CA LEU A 44 -24.18 -14.08 -15.73
C LEU A 44 -25.31 -14.00 -14.70
N GLN A 45 -25.99 -15.11 -14.45
CA GLN A 45 -27.04 -15.13 -13.43
C GLN A 45 -26.48 -14.92 -12.02
N ALA A 46 -25.32 -15.53 -11.72
CA ALA A 46 -24.66 -15.31 -10.42
C ALA A 46 -24.23 -13.85 -10.24
N LEU A 47 -23.68 -13.23 -11.29
CA LEU A 47 -23.32 -11.81 -11.31
C LEU A 47 -24.53 -10.93 -10.98
N ASP A 48 -25.65 -11.15 -11.67
CA ASP A 48 -26.87 -10.34 -11.49
C ASP A 48 -27.50 -10.54 -10.10
N VAL A 49 -27.50 -11.74 -9.57
CA VAL A 49 -27.96 -12.05 -8.20
C VAL A 49 -27.13 -11.28 -7.17
N TRP A 50 -25.80 -11.36 -7.28
CA TRP A 50 -24.93 -10.73 -6.30
C TRP A 50 -24.84 -9.21 -6.46
N LYS A 51 -24.84 -8.67 -7.69
CA LYS A 51 -24.96 -7.22 -7.93
C LYS A 51 -26.18 -6.65 -7.20
N ARG A 52 -27.38 -7.23 -7.39
CA ARG A 52 -28.60 -6.79 -6.72
C ARG A 52 -28.46 -6.90 -5.20
N HIS A 53 -27.95 -8.01 -4.72
CA HIS A 53 -27.79 -8.23 -3.29
C HIS A 53 -26.80 -7.26 -2.64
N PHE A 54 -25.73 -6.90 -3.32
CA PHE A 54 -24.76 -5.88 -2.87
C PHE A 54 -25.41 -4.49 -2.81
N VAL A 55 -26.22 -4.11 -3.83
CA VAL A 55 -26.99 -2.86 -3.82
C VAL A 55 -27.92 -2.80 -2.61
N GLU A 56 -28.70 -3.85 -2.38
CA GLU A 56 -29.68 -3.93 -1.27
C GLU A 56 -29.00 -3.81 0.11
N ASN A 57 -27.75 -4.21 0.22
CA ASN A 57 -26.98 -4.20 1.48
C ASN A 57 -25.98 -3.04 1.56
N GLY A 58 -26.04 -2.07 0.65
CA GLY A 58 -25.22 -0.85 0.68
C GLY A 58 -23.71 -1.12 0.51
N VAL A 59 -23.35 -2.21 -0.16
CA VAL A 59 -21.95 -2.48 -0.54
C VAL A 59 -21.51 -1.47 -1.58
N THR A 60 -20.34 -0.86 -1.40
CA THR A 60 -19.78 0.08 -2.37
C THR A 60 -19.38 -0.64 -3.66
N GLU A 61 -19.51 0.06 -4.79
CA GLU A 61 -19.18 -0.48 -6.12
C GLU A 61 -19.76 -1.89 -6.37
N PRO A 62 -21.10 -2.06 -6.23
CA PRO A 62 -21.74 -3.36 -6.20
C PRO A 62 -21.60 -4.14 -7.52
N GLU A 63 -21.62 -3.44 -8.64
CA GLU A 63 -21.46 -4.03 -9.97
C GLU A 63 -20.01 -4.48 -10.19
N GLN A 64 -19.05 -3.58 -9.98
CA GLN A 64 -17.63 -3.87 -10.12
C GLN A 64 -17.21 -5.01 -9.18
N SER A 65 -17.68 -4.97 -7.92
CA SER A 65 -17.40 -6.03 -6.95
C SER A 65 -17.86 -7.42 -7.45
N SER A 66 -19.08 -7.51 -8.00
CA SER A 66 -19.58 -8.78 -8.54
C SER A 66 -18.82 -9.22 -9.80
N GLN A 67 -18.47 -8.27 -10.67
CA GLN A 67 -17.70 -8.52 -11.90
C GLN A 67 -16.31 -9.05 -11.59
N TYR A 68 -15.54 -8.39 -10.70
CA TYR A 68 -14.20 -8.84 -10.31
C TYR A 68 -14.21 -10.23 -9.70
N ILE A 69 -15.17 -10.52 -8.82
CA ILE A 69 -15.26 -11.85 -8.18
C ILE A 69 -15.57 -12.95 -9.21
N ILE A 70 -16.51 -12.70 -10.14
CA ILE A 70 -16.85 -13.68 -11.18
C ILE A 70 -15.70 -13.82 -12.18
N ALA A 71 -15.07 -12.74 -12.62
CA ALA A 71 -13.92 -12.78 -13.51
C ALA A 71 -12.78 -13.61 -12.89
N HIS A 72 -12.43 -13.30 -11.63
CA HIS A 72 -11.39 -14.03 -10.89
C HIS A 72 -11.69 -15.54 -10.79
N LEU A 73 -12.94 -15.92 -10.49
CA LEU A 73 -13.35 -17.32 -10.47
C LEU A 73 -13.12 -18.02 -11.82
N LEU A 74 -13.35 -17.30 -12.92
CA LEU A 74 -13.22 -17.83 -14.28
C LEU A 74 -11.78 -17.70 -14.83
N GLY A 75 -10.82 -17.32 -13.98
CA GLY A 75 -9.41 -17.19 -14.35
C GLY A 75 -9.09 -15.97 -15.20
N ALA A 76 -9.92 -14.93 -15.14
CA ALA A 76 -9.77 -13.68 -15.86
C ALA A 76 -9.62 -12.49 -14.91
N LYS A 77 -9.02 -11.39 -15.38
CA LYS A 77 -8.85 -10.16 -14.61
C LYS A 77 -10.10 -9.28 -14.58
N THR A 78 -10.76 -9.18 -15.73
CA THR A 78 -11.98 -8.39 -15.88
C THR A 78 -13.06 -9.20 -16.54
N ILE A 79 -14.31 -8.81 -16.35
CA ILE A 79 -15.46 -9.54 -16.93
C ILE A 79 -15.46 -9.47 -18.46
N GLU A 80 -14.93 -8.38 -19.02
CA GLU A 80 -14.83 -8.16 -20.47
C GLU A 80 -13.81 -9.11 -21.12
N SER A 81 -12.83 -9.57 -20.36
CA SER A 81 -11.82 -10.54 -20.82
C SER A 81 -12.29 -11.99 -20.78
N VAL A 82 -13.47 -12.26 -20.19
CA VAL A 82 -14.09 -13.59 -20.19
C VAL A 82 -14.87 -13.80 -21.48
N GLU A 83 -14.67 -14.95 -22.13
CA GLU A 83 -15.44 -15.31 -23.32
C GLU A 83 -16.96 -15.32 -23.03
N GLN A 84 -17.76 -14.72 -23.92
CA GLN A 84 -19.22 -14.66 -23.74
C GLN A 84 -19.87 -16.02 -23.57
N GLN A 85 -19.35 -17.03 -24.29
CA GLN A 85 -19.84 -18.41 -24.16
C GLN A 85 -19.62 -18.91 -22.73
N ARG A 86 -18.46 -18.66 -22.14
CA ARG A 86 -18.13 -19.08 -20.76
C ARG A 86 -19.02 -18.41 -19.72
N LEU A 87 -19.38 -17.14 -19.93
CA LEU A 87 -20.33 -16.42 -19.07
C LEU A 87 -21.74 -17.01 -19.13
N ALA A 88 -22.15 -17.54 -20.28
CA ALA A 88 -23.47 -18.17 -20.49
C ALA A 88 -23.52 -19.64 -20.04
N GLU A 89 -22.38 -20.28 -19.81
CA GLU A 89 -22.31 -21.66 -19.32
C GLU A 89 -22.74 -21.77 -17.86
N PHE A 90 -23.27 -22.94 -17.51
CA PHE A 90 -23.59 -23.22 -16.11
C PHE A 90 -22.30 -23.42 -15.30
N LEU A 91 -22.25 -22.78 -14.16
CA LEU A 91 -21.21 -23.03 -13.17
C LEU A 91 -21.32 -24.46 -12.62
N SER A 92 -20.19 -25.08 -12.33
CA SER A 92 -20.14 -26.30 -11.55
C SER A 92 -20.64 -26.05 -10.12
N LYS A 93 -20.86 -27.09 -9.38
CA LYS A 93 -21.25 -26.99 -7.97
C LYS A 93 -20.15 -26.31 -7.14
N GLU A 94 -18.92 -26.67 -7.41
CA GLU A 94 -17.72 -26.13 -6.76
C GLU A 94 -17.54 -24.65 -7.07
N GLU A 95 -17.66 -24.25 -8.33
CA GLU A 95 -17.61 -22.84 -8.75
C GLU A 95 -18.75 -22.04 -8.10
N THR A 96 -19.97 -22.57 -8.08
CA THR A 96 -21.11 -21.91 -7.42
C THR A 96 -20.84 -21.72 -5.93
N GLN A 97 -20.32 -22.73 -5.22
CA GLN A 97 -19.94 -22.63 -3.82
C GLN A 97 -18.85 -21.56 -3.60
N GLN A 98 -17.88 -21.50 -4.49
CA GLN A 98 -16.81 -20.52 -4.40
C GLN A 98 -17.31 -19.09 -4.60
N VAL A 99 -18.18 -18.85 -5.60
CA VAL A 99 -18.82 -17.52 -5.78
C VAL A 99 -19.54 -17.11 -4.49
N TRP A 100 -20.39 -17.98 -3.93
CA TRP A 100 -21.13 -17.67 -2.71
C TRP A 100 -20.20 -17.36 -1.54
N ARG A 101 -19.10 -18.11 -1.40
CA ARG A 101 -18.09 -17.87 -0.36
C ARG A 101 -17.41 -16.52 -0.55
N LEU A 102 -16.92 -16.20 -1.76
CA LEU A 102 -16.21 -14.93 -2.04
C LEU A 102 -17.14 -13.73 -1.91
N CYS A 103 -18.34 -13.82 -2.50
CA CYS A 103 -19.32 -12.74 -2.39
C CYS A 103 -19.82 -12.55 -0.95
N SER A 104 -19.90 -13.59 -0.13
CA SER A 104 -20.21 -13.46 1.30
C SER A 104 -19.11 -12.70 2.07
N LYS A 105 -17.83 -12.88 1.71
CA LYS A 105 -16.73 -12.05 2.24
C LYS A 105 -16.95 -10.58 1.86
N ARG A 106 -17.27 -10.30 0.58
CA ARG A 106 -17.55 -8.93 0.12
C ARG A 106 -18.77 -8.31 0.82
N LEU A 107 -19.82 -9.11 1.05
CA LEU A 107 -21.01 -8.69 1.77
C LEU A 107 -20.69 -8.25 3.22
N SER A 108 -19.66 -8.81 3.85
CA SER A 108 -19.15 -8.34 5.16
C SER A 108 -18.37 -7.03 5.06
N ARG A 109 -18.37 -6.37 3.90
CA ARG A 109 -17.65 -5.13 3.59
C ARG A 109 -16.14 -5.33 3.41
N MET A 110 -15.65 -6.58 3.23
CA MET A 110 -14.26 -6.80 2.86
C MET A 110 -13.98 -6.23 1.47
N PRO A 111 -12.93 -5.41 1.27
CA PRO A 111 -12.51 -4.92 -0.04
C PRO A 111 -12.40 -6.06 -1.06
N VAL A 112 -12.80 -5.81 -2.30
CA VAL A 112 -12.76 -6.83 -3.35
C VAL A 112 -11.33 -7.33 -3.58
N GLN A 113 -10.33 -6.47 -3.44
CA GLN A 113 -8.92 -6.78 -3.54
C GLN A 113 -8.47 -7.86 -2.54
N PHE A 114 -8.99 -7.80 -1.32
CA PHE A 114 -8.74 -8.83 -0.31
C PHE A 114 -9.60 -10.08 -0.50
N VAL A 115 -10.76 -9.93 -1.12
CA VAL A 115 -11.63 -11.09 -1.45
C VAL A 115 -10.99 -11.96 -2.51
N ILE A 116 -10.45 -11.35 -3.58
CA ILE A 116 -9.76 -12.06 -4.68
C ILE A 116 -8.27 -12.28 -4.42
N GLU A 117 -7.73 -11.67 -3.34
CA GLU A 117 -6.34 -11.83 -2.86
C GLU A 117 -5.28 -11.31 -3.83
N GLU A 118 -5.67 -10.51 -4.82
CA GLU A 118 -4.77 -9.88 -5.78
C GLU A 118 -5.34 -8.55 -6.29
N TRP A 119 -4.44 -7.68 -6.81
CA TRP A 119 -4.83 -6.42 -7.43
C TRP A 119 -3.79 -5.98 -8.45
N ASP A 120 -4.28 -5.41 -9.55
CA ASP A 120 -3.39 -4.80 -10.55
C ASP A 120 -3.00 -3.39 -10.12
N PHE A 121 -1.72 -3.09 -10.25
CA PHE A 121 -1.14 -1.77 -10.06
C PHE A 121 -0.14 -1.53 -11.18
N ARG A 122 -0.42 -0.57 -12.06
CA ARG A 122 0.30 -0.39 -13.32
C ARG A 122 0.34 -1.71 -14.12
N ASP A 123 1.52 -2.17 -14.46
CA ASP A 123 1.76 -3.43 -15.19
C ASP A 123 2.06 -4.64 -14.28
N LEU A 124 1.80 -4.51 -12.98
CA LEU A 124 2.01 -5.56 -11.99
C LEU A 124 0.68 -6.13 -11.49
N THR A 125 0.64 -7.44 -11.27
CA THR A 125 -0.40 -8.09 -10.46
C THR A 125 0.20 -8.42 -9.10
N LEU A 126 -0.20 -7.65 -8.07
CA LEU A 126 0.27 -7.79 -6.71
C LEU A 126 -0.66 -8.71 -5.92
N LYS A 127 -0.07 -9.56 -5.06
CA LYS A 127 -0.84 -10.26 -4.05
C LYS A 127 -1.29 -9.28 -2.98
N MET A 128 -2.55 -9.46 -2.51
CA MET A 128 -3.16 -8.58 -1.52
C MET A 128 -3.73 -9.38 -0.36
N ARG A 129 -3.54 -8.90 0.86
CA ARG A 129 -4.16 -9.47 2.07
C ARG A 129 -4.31 -8.40 3.17
N PRO A 130 -5.39 -8.48 3.97
CA PRO A 130 -5.50 -7.58 5.12
C PRO A 130 -4.39 -7.88 6.14
N PRO A 131 -3.94 -6.87 6.92
CA PRO A 131 -4.45 -5.51 6.93
C PRO A 131 -3.65 -4.54 6.04
N VAL A 132 -2.84 -5.03 5.09
CA VAL A 132 -1.90 -4.21 4.30
C VAL A 132 -2.67 -3.25 3.40
N PHE A 133 -2.27 -1.98 3.42
CA PHE A 133 -2.86 -0.92 2.61
C PHE A 133 -3.00 -1.31 1.13
N ILE A 134 -4.18 -1.07 0.56
CA ILE A 134 -4.45 -1.32 -0.86
C ILE A 134 -3.95 -0.11 -1.67
N PRO A 135 -3.02 -0.29 -2.63
CA PRO A 135 -2.51 0.82 -3.42
C PRO A 135 -3.63 1.50 -4.22
N ARG A 136 -3.63 2.83 -4.25
CA ARG A 136 -4.66 3.65 -4.90
C ARG A 136 -4.22 4.03 -6.32
N PRO A 137 -5.18 4.33 -7.21
CA PRO A 137 -4.87 4.73 -8.59
C PRO A 137 -3.97 5.98 -8.66
N GLU A 138 -4.15 6.95 -7.76
CA GLU A 138 -3.32 8.15 -7.70
C GLU A 138 -1.84 7.82 -7.43
N THR A 139 -1.56 6.74 -6.71
CA THR A 139 -0.18 6.30 -6.43
C THR A 139 0.53 5.82 -7.70
N GLU A 140 -0.20 5.38 -8.74
CA GLU A 140 0.41 5.08 -10.05
C GLU A 140 1.00 6.33 -10.71
N GLU A 141 0.35 7.49 -10.52
CA GLU A 141 0.87 8.77 -11.01
C GLU A 141 2.14 9.20 -10.28
N LEU A 142 2.24 8.91 -8.97
CA LEU A 142 3.48 9.14 -8.21
C LEU A 142 4.65 8.34 -8.82
N VAL A 143 4.42 7.07 -9.16
CA VAL A 143 5.43 6.24 -9.84
C VAL A 143 5.84 6.86 -11.18
N GLU A 144 4.86 7.31 -11.98
CA GLU A 144 5.13 7.93 -13.29
C GLU A 144 5.95 9.22 -13.18
N LEU A 145 5.69 10.05 -12.15
CA LEU A 145 6.48 11.24 -11.87
C LEU A 145 7.95 10.88 -11.59
N VAL A 146 8.19 9.88 -10.75
CA VAL A 146 9.55 9.40 -10.43
C VAL A 146 10.25 8.85 -11.67
N LEU A 147 9.57 8.04 -12.48
CA LEU A 147 10.12 7.45 -13.69
C LEU A 147 10.50 8.52 -14.71
N THR A 148 9.61 9.47 -14.95
CA THR A 148 9.83 10.59 -15.86
C THR A 148 11.05 11.41 -15.45
N ASP A 149 11.19 11.65 -14.16
CA ASP A 149 12.29 12.46 -13.64
C ASP A 149 13.63 11.74 -13.72
N LEU A 150 13.69 10.46 -13.35
CA LEU A 150 14.89 9.63 -13.48
C LEU A 150 15.34 9.47 -14.94
N GLN A 151 14.41 9.47 -15.91
CA GLN A 151 14.73 9.42 -17.32
C GLN A 151 15.28 10.76 -17.86
N ASN A 152 14.72 11.88 -17.38
CA ASN A 152 15.12 13.23 -17.80
C ASN A 152 16.41 13.71 -17.12
N HIS A 153 16.73 13.19 -15.96
CA HIS A 153 17.91 13.52 -15.18
C HIS A 153 18.69 12.24 -14.87
N PRO A 154 19.24 11.55 -15.89
CA PRO A 154 20.08 10.41 -15.62
C PRO A 154 21.25 10.88 -14.76
N GLY A 155 21.35 10.32 -13.55
CA GLY A 155 22.46 10.57 -12.65
C GLY A 155 23.82 10.33 -13.31
N SER A 156 24.91 10.49 -12.57
CA SER A 156 26.23 10.19 -13.14
C SER A 156 26.20 8.77 -13.71
N THR A 157 26.69 8.58 -14.92
CA THR A 157 26.70 7.29 -15.62
C THR A 157 27.54 6.20 -14.93
N GLU A 158 28.21 6.56 -13.83
CA GLU A 158 29.16 5.70 -13.12
C GLU A 158 28.51 4.83 -12.03
N THR A 159 27.38 5.25 -11.44
CA THR A 159 26.68 4.48 -10.40
C THR A 159 25.20 4.30 -10.73
N PRO A 160 24.64 3.09 -10.58
CA PRO A 160 23.22 2.85 -10.74
C PRO A 160 22.40 3.75 -9.79
N PRO A 161 21.25 4.26 -10.23
CA PRO A 161 20.38 5.02 -9.35
C PRO A 161 19.84 4.14 -8.23
N THR A 162 19.67 4.73 -7.05
CA THR A 162 19.12 4.07 -5.88
C THR A 162 17.85 4.76 -5.43
N CYS A 163 16.85 3.99 -5.05
CA CYS A 163 15.58 4.46 -4.52
C CYS A 163 15.41 4.02 -3.07
N LEU A 164 14.93 4.91 -2.22
CA LEU A 164 14.44 4.59 -0.87
C LEU A 164 12.95 4.86 -0.81
N GLU A 165 12.16 3.84 -0.56
CA GLU A 165 10.72 3.97 -0.27
C GLU A 165 10.46 3.90 1.23
N VAL A 166 9.70 4.85 1.76
CA VAL A 166 9.25 4.85 3.17
C VAL A 166 7.77 4.50 3.23
N GLY A 167 7.43 3.41 3.95
CA GLY A 167 6.08 2.88 4.01
C GLY A 167 5.71 2.11 2.74
N CYS A 168 6.43 1.03 2.43
CA CYS A 168 6.25 0.34 1.15
C CYS A 168 4.95 -0.48 1.03
N GLY A 169 4.28 -0.79 2.12
CA GLY A 169 3.02 -1.53 2.10
C GLY A 169 3.13 -2.86 1.35
N SER A 170 2.40 -3.01 0.25
CA SER A 170 2.46 -4.19 -0.64
C SER A 170 3.70 -4.23 -1.53
N GLY A 171 4.53 -3.20 -1.53
CA GLY A 171 5.67 -3.01 -2.42
C GLY A 171 5.31 -2.38 -3.77
N ALA A 172 4.11 -1.84 -3.93
CA ALA A 172 3.58 -1.37 -5.21
C ALA A 172 4.49 -0.36 -5.91
N ILE A 173 4.97 0.66 -5.22
CA ILE A 173 5.82 1.71 -5.77
C ILE A 173 7.20 1.15 -6.15
N SER A 174 7.92 0.58 -5.17
CA SER A 174 9.27 0.03 -5.40
C SER A 174 9.29 -1.01 -6.51
N LEU A 175 8.33 -1.95 -6.51
CA LEU A 175 8.28 -3.01 -7.52
C LEU A 175 7.98 -2.47 -8.92
N SER A 176 7.12 -1.45 -9.04
CA SER A 176 6.85 -0.78 -10.32
C SER A 176 8.08 -0.04 -10.85
N LEU A 177 8.80 0.66 -9.98
CA LEU A 177 10.05 1.33 -10.34
C LEU A 177 11.11 0.33 -10.79
N LEU A 178 11.31 -0.76 -10.05
CA LEU A 178 12.26 -1.84 -10.36
C LEU A 178 11.92 -2.58 -11.67
N LYS A 179 10.62 -2.75 -11.97
CA LYS A 179 10.16 -3.35 -13.21
C LYS A 179 10.50 -2.48 -14.42
N SER A 180 10.30 -1.17 -14.26
CA SER A 180 10.50 -0.18 -15.33
C SER A 180 11.97 0.18 -15.55
N LEU A 181 12.81 0.10 -14.51
CA LEU A 181 14.24 0.49 -14.55
C LEU A 181 15.13 -0.68 -14.14
N PRO A 182 15.67 -1.44 -15.12
CA PRO A 182 16.46 -2.65 -14.84
C PRO A 182 17.70 -2.45 -13.99
N GLN A 183 18.33 -1.28 -14.02
CA GLN A 183 19.51 -0.93 -13.25
C GLN A 183 19.23 -0.33 -11.87
N LEU A 184 17.98 -0.03 -11.55
CA LEU A 184 17.60 0.54 -10.26
C LEU A 184 17.79 -0.50 -9.14
N GLU A 185 18.35 -0.08 -8.02
CA GLU A 185 18.27 -0.79 -6.73
C GLU A 185 17.31 -0.04 -5.80
N ALA A 186 16.49 -0.77 -5.06
CA ALA A 186 15.53 -0.17 -4.14
C ALA A 186 15.72 -0.71 -2.72
N PHE A 187 15.63 0.23 -1.78
CA PHE A 187 15.52 -0.01 -0.35
C PHE A 187 14.12 0.41 0.08
N ALA A 188 13.53 -0.32 1.00
CA ALA A 188 12.21 0.00 1.52
C ALA A 188 12.19 -0.12 3.05
N LEU A 189 11.60 0.87 3.70
CA LEU A 189 11.31 0.87 5.14
C LEU A 189 9.83 0.61 5.34
N GLU A 190 9.51 -0.33 6.24
CA GLU A 190 8.13 -0.65 6.56
C GLU A 190 8.00 -1.03 8.04
N ARG A 191 7.05 -0.41 8.73
CA ARG A 191 6.80 -0.63 10.16
C ARG A 191 5.96 -1.87 10.47
N SER A 192 5.12 -2.29 9.51
CA SER A 192 4.21 -3.45 9.66
C SER A 192 4.88 -4.73 9.18
N GLN A 193 5.00 -5.73 10.06
CA GLN A 193 5.54 -7.03 9.67
C GLN A 193 4.69 -7.70 8.57
N ASP A 194 3.35 -7.55 8.62
CA ASP A 194 2.46 -8.09 7.59
C ASP A 194 2.75 -7.49 6.22
N ALA A 195 3.05 -6.19 6.17
CA ALA A 195 3.39 -5.48 4.95
C ALA A 195 4.80 -5.84 4.45
N VAL A 196 5.79 -5.97 5.36
CA VAL A 196 7.13 -6.48 5.02
C VAL A 196 7.05 -7.84 4.36
N ASP A 197 6.28 -8.77 4.96
CA ASP A 197 6.14 -10.13 4.45
C ASP A 197 5.41 -10.15 3.10
N LEU A 198 4.38 -9.31 2.94
CA LEU A 198 3.66 -9.19 1.67
C LEU A 198 4.53 -8.59 0.57
N SER A 199 5.27 -7.52 0.87
CA SER A 199 6.17 -6.86 -0.08
C SER A 199 7.27 -7.83 -0.58
N ARG A 200 7.89 -8.59 0.33
CA ARG A 200 8.88 -9.62 -0.01
C ARG A 200 8.27 -10.75 -0.84
N GLU A 201 7.05 -11.19 -0.52
CA GLU A 201 6.33 -12.19 -1.30
C GLU A 201 6.06 -11.69 -2.73
N ASN A 202 5.59 -10.45 -2.88
CA ASN A 202 5.37 -9.83 -4.18
C ASN A 202 6.68 -9.67 -4.96
N ALA A 203 7.77 -9.24 -4.32
CA ALA A 203 9.09 -9.15 -4.95
C ALA A 203 9.54 -10.51 -5.50
N SER A 204 9.40 -11.57 -4.72
CA SER A 204 9.75 -12.94 -5.13
C SER A 204 8.88 -13.43 -6.30
N ARG A 205 7.57 -13.21 -6.26
CA ARG A 205 6.65 -13.59 -7.34
C ARG A 205 6.95 -12.89 -8.66
N LEU A 206 7.47 -11.66 -8.60
CA LEU A 206 7.81 -10.86 -9.76
C LEU A 206 9.27 -11.03 -10.21
N GLY A 207 10.08 -11.81 -9.50
CA GLY A 207 11.50 -12.00 -9.79
C GLY A 207 12.37 -10.77 -9.52
N LEU A 208 11.95 -9.91 -8.57
CA LEU A 208 12.60 -8.63 -8.24
C LEU A 208 13.28 -8.63 -6.86
N GLN A 209 13.27 -9.77 -6.16
CA GLN A 209 13.75 -9.90 -4.78
C GLN A 209 15.26 -9.55 -4.62
N ASP A 210 16.06 -9.73 -5.65
CA ASP A 210 17.51 -9.45 -5.59
C ASP A 210 17.83 -7.95 -5.67
N ARG A 211 16.86 -7.14 -6.12
CA ARG A 211 17.00 -5.68 -6.28
C ARG A 211 16.17 -4.87 -5.28
N LEU A 212 15.36 -5.52 -4.45
CA LEU A 212 14.55 -4.90 -3.38
C LEU A 212 15.00 -5.40 -2.01
N LYS A 213 15.48 -4.49 -1.17
CA LYS A 213 15.81 -4.79 0.24
C LYS A 213 14.78 -4.13 1.15
N VAL A 214 13.92 -4.94 1.79
CA VAL A 214 12.89 -4.46 2.71
C VAL A 214 13.36 -4.60 4.14
N TYR A 215 13.36 -3.49 4.88
CA TYR A 215 13.71 -3.39 6.30
C TYR A 215 12.46 -3.22 7.13
N HIS A 216 12.30 -4.06 8.16
CA HIS A 216 11.25 -3.88 9.16
C HIS A 216 11.69 -2.79 10.15
N MET A 217 11.34 -1.54 9.85
CA MET A 217 11.73 -0.36 10.62
C MET A 217 10.63 0.69 10.58
N ASP A 218 10.42 1.35 11.72
CA ASP A 218 9.50 2.48 11.87
C ASP A 218 10.30 3.78 11.78
N VAL A 219 10.06 4.60 10.76
CA VAL A 219 10.80 5.85 10.51
C VAL A 219 10.77 6.81 11.71
N ILE A 220 9.77 6.70 12.60
CA ILE A 220 9.66 7.52 13.80
C ILE A 220 10.42 6.88 14.96
N LYS A 221 10.18 5.60 15.24
CA LYS A 221 10.71 4.93 16.43
C LYS A 221 12.17 4.55 16.32
N ASP A 222 12.59 4.16 15.10
CA ASP A 222 13.93 3.66 14.82
C ASP A 222 14.84 4.73 14.18
N ALA A 223 14.41 6.01 14.23
CA ALA A 223 15.10 7.14 13.59
C ALA A 223 16.60 7.20 13.93
N GLU A 224 16.97 6.96 15.18
CA GLU A 224 18.36 6.99 15.65
C GLU A 224 19.25 5.86 15.05
N GLN A 225 18.64 4.79 14.56
CA GLN A 225 19.33 3.62 13.98
C GLN A 225 19.54 3.76 12.47
N MET A 226 18.90 4.75 11.84
CA MET A 226 18.90 4.91 10.38
C MET A 226 20.12 5.64 9.81
N PRO A 227 20.77 6.61 10.51
CA PRO A 227 21.95 7.27 10.00
C PRO A 227 23.04 6.26 9.64
N GLY A 228 23.56 6.31 8.40
CA GLY A 228 24.59 5.41 7.89
C GLY A 228 24.08 4.09 7.31
N LEU A 229 22.78 3.73 7.46
CA LEU A 229 22.21 2.56 6.78
C LEU A 229 22.08 2.81 5.26
N PHE A 230 21.79 4.05 4.90
CA PHE A 230 21.60 4.48 3.53
C PHE A 230 22.52 5.66 3.25
N SER A 231 23.12 5.65 2.07
CA SER A 231 23.93 6.78 1.60
C SER A 231 23.77 6.91 0.10
N SER A 232 23.84 8.14 -0.38
CA SER A 232 23.76 8.43 -1.83
C SER A 232 22.48 7.95 -2.50
N ILE A 233 21.34 8.05 -1.81
CA ILE A 233 20.04 7.77 -2.38
C ILE A 233 19.70 8.82 -3.44
N SER A 234 19.41 8.39 -4.66
CA SER A 234 19.07 9.30 -5.76
C SER A 234 17.63 9.82 -5.62
N VAL A 235 16.71 8.94 -5.19
CA VAL A 235 15.29 9.25 -5.04
C VAL A 235 14.76 8.65 -3.75
N LEU A 236 14.09 9.50 -2.94
CA LEU A 236 13.23 9.08 -1.84
C LEU A 236 11.78 9.22 -2.28
N VAL A 237 11.00 8.16 -2.16
CA VAL A 237 9.57 8.16 -2.51
C VAL A 237 8.74 7.65 -1.34
N SER A 238 7.56 8.22 -1.15
CA SER A 238 6.64 7.74 -0.11
C SER A 238 5.19 8.11 -0.42
N ASN A 239 4.29 7.17 -0.17
CA ASN A 239 2.89 7.43 0.09
C ASN A 239 2.67 7.20 1.60
N PRO A 240 3.00 8.18 2.46
CA PRO A 240 2.96 8.02 3.91
C PRO A 240 1.53 8.14 4.43
N PRO A 241 1.25 7.71 5.68
CA PRO A 241 -0.01 8.06 6.33
C PRO A 241 -0.15 9.59 6.38
N TYR A 242 -1.18 10.11 5.71
CA TYR A 242 -1.41 11.55 5.58
C TYR A 242 -2.83 12.00 5.98
N LEU A 243 -3.74 11.09 6.35
CA LEU A 243 -5.06 11.49 6.79
C LEU A 243 -4.98 12.21 8.15
N PHE A 244 -5.78 13.25 8.27
CA PHE A 244 -5.97 13.92 9.56
C PHE A 244 -6.71 12.98 10.51
N SER A 245 -6.33 12.95 11.78
CA SER A 245 -6.97 12.05 12.77
C SER A 245 -8.49 12.27 12.88
N GLU A 246 -8.98 13.49 12.65
CA GLU A 246 -10.42 13.79 12.62
C GLU A 246 -11.16 13.10 11.47
N ASP A 247 -10.52 12.97 10.31
CA ASP A 247 -11.11 12.34 9.12
C ASP A 247 -11.23 10.82 9.26
N MET A 248 -10.48 10.22 10.17
CA MET A 248 -10.48 8.76 10.39
C MET A 248 -11.85 8.20 10.82
N ALA A 249 -12.69 9.04 11.42
CA ALA A 249 -14.04 8.63 11.83
C ALA A 249 -15.03 8.52 10.65
N THR A 250 -14.70 9.13 9.52
CA THR A 250 -15.56 9.17 8.31
C THR A 250 -15.23 8.10 7.29
N LEU A 251 -14.19 7.31 7.53
CA LEU A 251 -13.74 6.26 6.62
C LEU A 251 -14.81 5.18 6.43
N GLU A 252 -14.97 4.77 5.18
CA GLU A 252 -15.86 3.65 4.85
C GLU A 252 -15.50 2.36 5.59
N PRO A 253 -16.50 1.48 5.84
CA PRO A 253 -16.26 0.23 6.54
C PRO A 253 -15.21 -0.68 5.89
N GLU A 254 -15.07 -0.62 4.58
CA GLU A 254 -14.05 -1.33 3.80
C GLU A 254 -12.64 -0.96 4.25
N ILE A 255 -12.40 0.32 4.46
CA ILE A 255 -11.11 0.85 4.88
C ILE A 255 -10.94 0.67 6.38
N SER A 256 -11.86 1.22 7.16
CA SER A 256 -11.74 1.30 8.63
C SER A 256 -11.67 -0.05 9.35
N ARG A 257 -12.19 -1.13 8.73
CA ARG A 257 -12.23 -2.48 9.33
C ARG A 257 -11.15 -3.42 8.83
N PHE A 258 -10.59 -3.16 7.66
CA PHE A 258 -9.77 -4.14 6.96
C PHE A 258 -8.36 -3.65 6.64
N GLU A 259 -8.14 -2.34 6.54
CA GLU A 259 -6.81 -1.78 6.35
C GLU A 259 -6.19 -1.34 7.69
N ASP A 260 -4.86 -1.37 7.79
CA ASP A 260 -4.15 -0.92 9.00
C ASP A 260 -4.39 0.58 9.20
N ARG A 261 -5.03 0.93 10.30
CA ARG A 261 -5.28 2.32 10.67
C ARG A 261 -4.00 3.16 10.69
N ALA A 262 -2.88 2.56 11.08
CA ALA A 262 -1.60 3.26 11.17
C ALA A 262 -0.94 3.51 9.80
N ALA A 263 -1.42 2.87 8.73
CA ALA A 263 -1.03 3.20 7.36
C ALA A 263 -1.83 4.40 6.79
N LEU A 264 -2.80 4.92 7.53
CA LEU A 264 -3.72 5.98 7.09
C LEU A 264 -3.58 7.26 7.93
N ASP A 265 -3.55 7.11 9.26
CA ASP A 265 -3.58 8.21 10.24
C ASP A 265 -2.22 8.91 10.32
N GLY A 266 -2.13 10.10 9.74
CA GLY A 266 -0.93 10.96 9.76
C GLY A 266 -0.85 11.86 11.00
N GLY A 267 -1.79 11.74 11.95
CA GLY A 267 -1.85 12.58 13.15
C GLY A 267 -2.82 13.76 13.03
N GLU A 268 -2.74 14.67 13.99
CA GLU A 268 -3.67 15.80 14.11
C GLU A 268 -3.75 16.64 12.84
N ASP A 269 -2.62 16.93 12.22
CA ASP A 269 -2.50 17.69 10.98
C ASP A 269 -2.01 16.85 9.78
N GLY A 270 -2.01 15.51 9.90
CA GLY A 270 -1.63 14.60 8.83
C GLY A 270 -0.13 14.57 8.48
N LEU A 271 0.74 15.25 9.23
CA LEU A 271 2.14 15.46 8.85
C LEU A 271 3.17 14.70 9.70
N ASN A 272 2.74 13.88 10.66
CA ASN A 272 3.68 13.26 11.61
C ASN A 272 4.78 12.46 10.92
N VAL A 273 4.40 11.56 10.01
CA VAL A 273 5.36 10.73 9.27
C VAL A 273 6.10 11.55 8.23
N ILE A 274 5.41 12.48 7.56
CA ILE A 274 6.01 13.37 6.54
C ILE A 274 7.13 14.20 7.13
N ARG A 275 6.92 14.84 8.30
CA ARG A 275 7.97 15.61 8.98
C ARG A 275 9.18 14.76 9.30
N GLN A 276 8.97 13.56 9.80
CA GLN A 276 10.07 12.65 10.12
C GLN A 276 10.87 12.24 8.88
N ILE A 277 10.18 11.92 7.78
CA ILE A 277 10.84 11.64 6.49
C ILE A 277 11.72 12.83 6.06
N LEU A 278 11.16 14.04 6.09
CA LEU A 278 11.86 15.25 5.67
C LEU A 278 13.05 15.62 6.59
N THR A 279 12.95 15.34 7.88
CA THR A 279 14.05 15.52 8.84
C THR A 279 15.23 14.59 8.54
N LEU A 280 14.96 13.32 8.18
CA LEU A 280 15.98 12.30 7.93
C LEU A 280 16.52 12.33 6.49
N ALA A 281 15.76 12.86 5.56
CA ALA A 281 16.10 12.82 4.14
C ALA A 281 17.48 13.42 3.79
N PRO A 282 17.96 14.52 4.41
CA PRO A 282 19.31 15.02 4.14
C PRO A 282 20.42 14.02 4.40
N ASP A 283 20.27 13.13 5.39
CA ASP A 283 21.28 12.12 5.72
C ASP A 283 21.34 10.99 4.70
N PHE A 284 20.24 10.72 3.99
CA PHE A 284 20.12 9.61 3.04
C PHE A 284 20.44 10.05 1.61
N LEU A 285 19.97 11.24 1.22
CA LEU A 285 20.01 11.70 -0.15
C LEU A 285 21.42 12.09 -0.60
N SER A 286 21.73 11.70 -1.82
CA SER A 286 22.85 12.29 -2.58
C SER A 286 22.62 13.78 -2.82
N ASN A 287 23.68 14.53 -3.15
CA ASN A 287 23.54 15.91 -3.62
C ASN A 287 22.58 15.96 -4.81
N ARG A 288 21.64 16.89 -4.80
CA ARG A 288 20.53 17.02 -5.77
C ARG A 288 19.55 15.84 -5.79
N GLY A 289 19.66 14.88 -4.86
CA GLY A 289 18.67 13.82 -4.68
C GLY A 289 17.28 14.40 -4.42
N ARG A 290 16.23 13.71 -4.90
CA ARG A 290 14.87 14.22 -4.86
C ARG A 290 13.97 13.38 -3.95
N ILE A 291 12.93 14.06 -3.44
CA ILE A 291 11.88 13.47 -2.62
C ILE A 291 10.56 13.63 -3.35
N TYR A 292 9.77 12.56 -3.39
CA TYR A 292 8.44 12.52 -3.96
C TYR A 292 7.47 12.01 -2.91
N LEU A 293 6.50 12.84 -2.53
CA LEU A 293 5.51 12.51 -1.51
C LEU A 293 4.10 12.59 -2.08
N GLU A 294 3.31 11.53 -1.92
CA GLU A 294 1.86 11.61 -2.03
C GLU A 294 1.29 12.20 -0.75
N VAL A 295 0.36 13.16 -0.87
CA VAL A 295 -0.13 13.96 0.27
C VAL A 295 -1.63 14.28 0.14
N ASP A 296 -2.26 14.69 1.25
CA ASP A 296 -3.58 15.31 1.20
C ASP A 296 -3.50 16.68 0.49
N PRO A 297 -4.52 17.09 -0.28
CA PRO A 297 -4.55 18.39 -0.96
C PRO A 297 -4.33 19.61 -0.06
N ARG A 298 -4.53 19.49 1.23
CA ARG A 298 -4.31 20.55 2.23
C ARG A 298 -2.83 20.73 2.62
N HIS A 299 -1.96 19.74 2.32
CA HIS A 299 -0.59 19.70 2.83
C HIS A 299 0.45 20.53 2.10
N PRO A 300 0.42 20.77 0.77
CA PRO A 300 1.56 21.35 0.06
C PRO A 300 2.07 22.67 0.66
N ALA A 301 1.17 23.58 1.03
CA ALA A 301 1.57 24.84 1.66
C ALA A 301 2.17 24.65 3.06
N LEU A 302 1.65 23.68 3.83
CA LEU A 302 2.14 23.36 5.17
C LEU A 302 3.54 22.72 5.10
N ILE A 303 3.75 21.79 4.16
CA ILE A 303 5.04 21.13 3.94
C ILE A 303 6.09 22.16 3.50
N ARG A 304 5.76 23.02 2.52
CA ARG A 304 6.67 24.07 2.05
C ARG A 304 7.16 24.92 3.22
N ARG A 305 6.22 25.50 3.97
CA ARG A 305 6.55 26.36 5.12
C ARG A 305 7.38 25.61 6.16
N TRP A 306 6.98 24.38 6.48
CA TRP A 306 7.68 23.60 7.49
C TRP A 306 9.14 23.30 7.08
N VAL A 307 9.39 22.96 5.81
CA VAL A 307 10.74 22.73 5.29
C VAL A 307 11.56 24.00 5.33
N GLU A 308 11.02 25.13 4.86
CA GLU A 308 11.71 26.45 4.90
C GLU A 308 12.11 26.86 6.33
N ASP A 309 11.30 26.49 7.33
CA ASP A 309 11.54 26.84 8.74
C ASP A 309 12.48 25.84 9.47
N ASN A 310 12.63 24.57 9.00
CA ASN A 310 13.24 23.50 9.81
C ASN A 310 14.37 22.71 9.14
N VAL A 311 14.51 22.72 7.79
CA VAL A 311 15.48 21.87 7.10
C VAL A 311 16.19 22.66 5.99
N GLU A 312 17.30 23.29 6.32
CA GLU A 312 18.08 24.15 5.41
C GLU A 312 18.58 23.42 4.16
N GLU A 313 18.87 22.10 4.28
CA GLU A 313 19.41 21.29 3.20
C GLU A 313 18.37 20.87 2.16
N LEU A 314 17.08 21.12 2.40
CA LEU A 314 16.01 20.78 1.50
C LEU A 314 15.33 22.01 0.90
N ARG A 315 15.12 21.98 -0.41
CA ARG A 315 14.34 22.98 -1.13
C ARG A 315 13.02 22.36 -1.61
N PHE A 316 11.90 23.02 -1.34
CA PHE A 316 10.62 22.67 -1.95
C PHE A 316 10.63 23.09 -3.42
N VAL A 317 10.49 22.13 -4.34
CA VAL A 317 10.55 22.37 -5.79
C VAL A 317 9.20 22.78 -6.32
N GLU A 318 8.22 21.85 -6.24
CA GLU A 318 6.89 22.09 -6.80
C GLU A 318 5.83 21.18 -6.17
N THR A 319 4.57 21.51 -6.48
CA THR A 319 3.41 20.68 -6.23
C THR A 319 2.84 20.23 -7.57
N ARG A 320 2.56 18.92 -7.73
CA ARG A 320 1.85 18.36 -8.88
C ARG A 320 0.42 17.99 -8.50
N GLN A 321 -0.48 18.15 -9.46
CA GLN A 321 -1.88 17.75 -9.34
C GLN A 321 -2.05 16.33 -9.86
N ASP A 322 -3.03 15.61 -9.29
CA ASP A 322 -3.51 14.33 -9.83
C ASP A 322 -4.43 14.57 -11.05
N VAL A 323 -4.84 13.49 -11.73
CA VAL A 323 -5.76 13.55 -12.90
C VAL A 323 -7.08 14.24 -12.59
N SER A 324 -7.48 14.33 -11.31
CA SER A 324 -8.69 15.06 -10.87
C SER A 324 -8.43 16.55 -10.63
N GLY A 325 -7.19 17.03 -10.82
CA GLY A 325 -6.79 18.42 -10.64
C GLY A 325 -6.55 18.82 -9.19
N LYS A 326 -6.41 17.86 -8.26
CA LYS A 326 -6.12 18.14 -6.85
C LYS A 326 -4.62 18.14 -6.60
N PRO A 327 -4.09 19.09 -5.80
CA PRO A 327 -2.70 19.05 -5.34
C PRO A 327 -2.43 17.75 -4.59
N ARG A 328 -1.65 16.85 -5.17
CA ARG A 328 -1.48 15.49 -4.64
C ARG A 328 -0.03 15.10 -4.37
N PHE A 329 0.91 15.70 -5.08
CA PHE A 329 2.31 15.29 -4.99
C PHE A 329 3.18 16.48 -4.66
N CYS A 330 4.04 16.34 -3.64
CA CYS A 330 5.06 17.31 -3.29
C CYS A 330 6.43 16.81 -3.74
N ILE A 331 7.18 17.65 -4.45
CA ILE A 331 8.53 17.35 -4.92
C ILE A 331 9.50 18.30 -4.20
N LEU A 332 10.51 17.70 -3.54
CA LEU A 332 11.57 18.42 -2.87
C LEU A 332 12.92 17.93 -3.39
N GLN A 333 13.98 18.70 -3.12
CA GLN A 333 15.33 18.39 -3.57
C GLN A 333 16.34 18.77 -2.51
N LYS A 334 17.34 17.91 -2.30
CA LYS A 334 18.50 18.25 -1.48
C LYS A 334 19.37 19.27 -2.18
N GLU A 335 19.71 20.34 -1.47
CA GLU A 335 20.65 21.35 -1.93
C GLU A 335 22.08 20.76 -2.02
N GLU A 336 22.92 21.34 -2.85
CA GLU A 336 24.33 20.96 -2.89
C GLU A 336 25.04 21.45 -1.64
N SER A 337 25.71 20.53 -0.94
CA SER A 337 26.60 20.94 0.15
C SER A 337 27.77 21.75 -0.44
N HIS A 338 27.77 23.04 -0.26
CA HIS A 338 28.96 23.86 -0.52
C HIS A 338 30.03 23.50 0.53
N LYS A 339 30.90 22.52 0.21
CA LYS A 339 32.15 22.40 0.93
C LYS A 339 32.89 23.73 0.73
N ALA A 340 33.07 24.51 1.80
CA ALA A 340 34.00 25.60 1.78
C ALA A 340 35.35 25.08 1.26
N PRO A 341 36.06 25.79 0.37
CA PRO A 341 37.36 25.35 -0.07
C PRO A 341 38.26 25.19 1.17
N GLU A 342 38.87 24.00 1.31
CA GLU A 342 39.94 23.80 2.27
C GLU A 342 40.95 24.91 2.02
N VAL A 343 41.12 25.82 2.99
CA VAL A 343 42.19 26.81 2.98
C VAL A 343 43.45 26.01 3.28
N ASP A 344 44.18 25.69 2.22
CA ASP A 344 45.55 25.20 2.38
C ASP A 344 46.31 26.20 3.26
N GLN A 345 46.57 25.79 4.48
CA GLN A 345 47.51 26.49 5.36
C GLN A 345 48.89 25.99 4.99
N ASP A 346 49.55 26.76 4.10
CA ASP A 346 50.99 26.73 3.91
C ASP A 346 51.74 27.29 5.13
#